data_bd52c7adc771130f3cf2e23310fdb491
#
_entry.id   bd52c7adc771130f3cf2e23310fdb491
#
_cell.length_a   1.000
_cell.length_b   1.000
_cell.length_c   1.000
_cell.angle_alpha   90.00
_cell.angle_beta   90.00
_cell.angle_gamma   90.00
#
_symmetry.space_group_name_H-M   'P 1'
#
loop_
_entity.id
_entity.type
_entity.pdbx_description
1 polymer ?
#
loop_
_entity_poly.entity_id
_entity_poly.type
_entity_poly.pdbx_seq_one_letter_code
_entity_poly.pdbx_strand_id
1 'polypeptide(L)'
;VKDVLARADRHTGRRANTMDFSRRSFVKGGVTAFTFGFAAPQVLCDIAFAQGNPSRNLVIVYLSGGNDSLSTVIPYNDPFYASRRPTIALPASSVLQIGTDSSNVQLGLHPRLTGLKSIFDAGRLAIIQRTGYANQSRSHFTGFDIWGTASVNNTSGAGWLGRYLDTLPSPVDPLIAWNTQRETPKPLQARLVGVPAITSPASYAFSSPNSGTEATYERSAQTRISSHLPVDRPHLAFVNSTTQSALGTLDRVATVAAYRPAVTYPTNGFGQALQAVAGAMNKQIGTKVFWVQT
;
A
#
# COMPACT_ATOMS: atom_id res chain seq x y z
N VAL A 1 -24.48 -28.47 53.27
CA VAL A 1 -23.23 -27.76 52.88
C VAL A 1 -22.53 -28.47 51.72
N LYS A 2 -23.17 -29.40 50.97
CA LYS A 2 -22.55 -30.11 49.84
C LYS A 2 -23.21 -29.81 48.46
N ASP A 3 -24.24 -28.92 48.39
CA ASP A 3 -24.97 -28.69 47.14
C ASP A 3 -24.88 -27.28 46.56
N VAL A 4 -23.87 -26.47 46.91
CA VAL A 4 -23.69 -25.09 46.40
C VAL A 4 -22.46 -24.93 45.48
N LEU A 5 -21.62 -25.95 45.28
CA LEU A 5 -20.40 -25.87 44.45
C LEU A 5 -20.50 -26.54 43.09
N ALA A 6 -21.70 -26.99 42.67
CA ALA A 6 -21.86 -27.69 41.38
C ALA A 6 -22.56 -26.86 40.27
N ARG A 7 -22.59 -25.51 40.35
CA ARG A 7 -23.31 -24.67 39.38
C ARG A 7 -22.51 -23.49 38.79
N ALA A 8 -21.20 -23.51 38.82
CA ALA A 8 -20.36 -22.42 38.33
C ALA A 8 -19.42 -22.81 37.16
N ASP A 9 -19.71 -23.87 36.40
CA ASP A 9 -18.80 -24.30 35.32
C ASP A 9 -19.54 -24.63 34.02
N ARG A 10 -20.43 -23.76 33.57
CA ARG A 10 -21.03 -23.84 32.22
C ARG A 10 -21.36 -22.47 31.66
N HIS A 11 -20.35 -21.63 31.37
CA HIS A 11 -20.48 -20.53 30.38
C HIS A 11 -19.12 -19.84 30.17
N THR A 12 -18.24 -20.41 29.37
CA THR A 12 -17.26 -19.67 28.59
C THR A 12 -16.70 -20.52 27.46
N GLY A 13 -17.59 -21.11 26.66
CA GLY A 13 -17.25 -21.63 25.34
C GLY A 13 -17.53 -20.59 24.26
N ARG A 14 -16.86 -19.43 24.29
CA ARG A 14 -16.78 -18.57 23.10
C ARG A 14 -15.87 -19.27 22.10
N ARG A 15 -16.45 -20.06 21.20
CA ARG A 15 -15.79 -20.43 19.94
C ARG A 15 -15.40 -19.13 19.25
N ALA A 16 -14.09 -18.92 19.09
CA ALA A 16 -13.58 -17.96 18.16
C ALA A 16 -14.15 -18.32 16.78
N ASN A 17 -15.07 -17.50 16.27
CA ASN A 17 -15.56 -17.61 14.91
C ASN A 17 -14.37 -17.25 14.01
N THR A 18 -13.60 -18.23 13.59
CA THR A 18 -12.70 -18.11 12.46
C THR A 18 -13.60 -17.89 11.25
N MET A 19 -13.73 -16.63 10.82
CA MET A 19 -14.33 -16.33 9.55
C MET A 19 -13.46 -16.96 8.47
N ASP A 20 -13.91 -18.06 7.92
CA ASP A 20 -13.36 -18.67 6.72
C ASP A 20 -13.62 -17.70 5.55
N PHE A 21 -12.63 -16.87 5.23
CA PHE A 21 -12.66 -16.03 4.04
C PHE A 21 -12.47 -16.91 2.81
N SER A 22 -13.57 -17.49 2.34
CA SER A 22 -13.57 -18.13 1.03
C SER A 22 -13.41 -17.06 -0.06
N ARG A 23 -12.78 -17.42 -1.20
CA ARG A 23 -12.68 -16.57 -2.41
C ARG A 23 -14.03 -15.93 -2.77
N ARG A 24 -15.12 -16.66 -2.54
CA ARG A 24 -16.52 -16.23 -2.80
C ARG A 24 -16.99 -15.16 -1.82
N SER A 25 -16.59 -15.21 -0.55
CA SER A 25 -16.93 -14.21 0.48
C SER A 25 -16.18 -12.91 0.24
N PHE A 26 -14.92 -12.98 -0.21
CA PHE A 26 -14.13 -11.81 -0.58
C PHE A 26 -14.72 -11.09 -1.80
N VAL A 27 -15.09 -11.83 -2.84
CA VAL A 27 -15.71 -11.26 -4.06
C VAL A 27 -17.06 -10.62 -3.75
N LYS A 28 -17.91 -11.26 -2.93
CA LYS A 28 -19.20 -10.69 -2.53
C LYS A 28 -19.06 -9.46 -1.63
N GLY A 29 -18.08 -9.44 -0.72
CA GLY A 29 -17.76 -8.27 0.12
C GLY A 29 -17.10 -7.13 -0.66
N GLY A 30 -16.21 -7.44 -1.60
CA GLY A 30 -15.50 -6.47 -2.42
C GLY A 30 -16.41 -5.69 -3.38
N VAL A 31 -17.37 -6.36 -4.02
CA VAL A 31 -18.31 -5.71 -4.95
C VAL A 31 -19.21 -4.71 -4.22
N THR A 32 -19.62 -5.00 -2.98
CA THR A 32 -20.43 -4.08 -2.17
C THR A 32 -19.61 -2.88 -1.64
N ALA A 33 -18.31 -3.05 -1.38
CA ALA A 33 -17.46 -1.98 -0.86
C ALA A 33 -17.10 -0.91 -1.91
N PHE A 34 -17.06 -1.27 -3.20
CA PHE A 34 -16.79 -0.32 -4.28
C PHE A 34 -17.98 0.56 -4.67
N THR A 35 -19.21 0.18 -4.31
CA THR A 35 -20.41 0.96 -4.60
C THR A 35 -20.68 2.08 -3.59
N PHE A 36 -20.01 2.09 -2.43
CA PHE A 36 -20.16 3.13 -1.42
C PHE A 36 -18.83 3.83 -1.19
N GLY A 37 -18.60 4.96 -1.86
CA GLY A 37 -17.40 5.80 -1.74
C GLY A 37 -17.08 6.35 -0.35
N PHE A 38 -17.79 5.92 0.71
CA PHE A 38 -17.53 6.24 2.12
C PHE A 38 -16.98 5.06 2.93
N ALA A 39 -17.07 3.82 2.42
CA ALA A 39 -16.66 2.63 3.16
C ALA A 39 -15.20 2.21 2.95
N ALA A 40 -14.52 2.76 1.92
CA ALA A 40 -13.14 2.37 1.61
C ALA A 40 -12.15 2.61 2.77
N PRO A 41 -12.20 3.72 3.52
CA PRO A 41 -11.33 3.89 4.70
C PRO A 41 -11.61 2.87 5.80
N GLN A 42 -12.88 2.54 6.03
CA GLN A 42 -13.28 1.58 7.07
C GLN A 42 -12.85 0.17 6.71
N VAL A 43 -13.03 -0.26 5.47
CA VAL A 43 -12.58 -1.57 4.98
C VAL A 43 -11.06 -1.71 5.07
N LEU A 44 -10.31 -0.63 4.79
CA LEU A 44 -8.85 -0.64 4.95
C LEU A 44 -8.45 -0.63 6.43
N CYS A 45 -9.17 0.09 7.28
CA CYS A 45 -9.03 0.01 8.73
C CYS A 45 -9.34 -1.42 9.20
N ASP A 46 -10.44 -2.00 8.76
CA ASP A 46 -10.82 -3.36 9.10
C ASP A 46 -9.80 -4.39 8.58
N ILE A 47 -9.26 -4.23 7.39
CA ILE A 47 -8.18 -5.08 6.87
C ILE A 47 -6.87 -4.86 7.65
N ALA A 48 -6.54 -3.63 8.01
CA ALA A 48 -5.31 -3.31 8.73
C ALA A 48 -5.41 -3.56 10.25
N PHE A 49 -6.58 -3.38 10.84
CA PHE A 49 -6.79 -3.44 12.30
C PHE A 49 -7.72 -4.57 12.76
N ALA A 50 -8.74 -4.96 12.01
CA ALA A 50 -9.78 -5.90 12.46
C ALA A 50 -9.30 -7.34 12.65
N GLN A 51 -8.09 -7.67 12.27
CA GLN A 51 -7.53 -8.99 12.53
C GLN A 51 -6.51 -9.00 13.66
N GLY A 52 -6.43 -7.94 14.47
CA GLY A 52 -5.59 -7.91 15.67
C GLY A 52 -4.10 -8.19 15.43
N ASN A 53 -3.63 -8.17 14.19
CA ASN A 53 -2.24 -8.43 13.86
C ASN A 53 -1.51 -7.11 13.54
N PRO A 54 -0.77 -6.55 14.51
CA PRO A 54 -0.04 -5.29 14.32
C PRO A 54 1.08 -5.40 13.26
N SER A 55 1.39 -6.59 12.78
CA SER A 55 2.45 -6.85 11.80
C SER A 55 2.01 -6.76 10.33
N ARG A 56 0.72 -6.52 10.03
CA ARG A 56 0.26 -6.42 8.63
C ARG A 56 0.61 -5.08 8.02
N ASN A 57 1.09 -5.14 6.79
CA ASN A 57 1.46 -3.98 5.98
C ASN A 57 0.68 -4.00 4.66
N LEU A 58 0.30 -2.83 4.18
CA LEU A 58 -0.28 -2.62 2.86
C LEU A 58 0.81 -2.11 1.92
N VAL A 59 1.09 -2.85 0.87
CA VAL A 59 2.00 -2.43 -0.20
C VAL A 59 1.19 -2.20 -1.46
N ILE A 60 1.15 -0.96 -1.94
CA ILE A 60 0.52 -0.60 -3.19
C ILE A 60 1.61 -0.59 -4.27
N VAL A 61 1.42 -1.41 -5.30
CA VAL A 61 2.25 -1.40 -6.50
C VAL A 61 1.45 -0.76 -7.62
N TYR A 62 1.79 0.47 -7.96
CA TYR A 62 1.15 1.21 -9.03
C TYR A 62 1.93 1.04 -10.34
N LEU A 63 1.27 0.50 -11.35
CA LEU A 63 1.84 0.35 -12.69
C LEU A 63 1.55 1.65 -13.46
N SER A 64 2.54 2.58 -13.45
CA SER A 64 2.43 3.84 -14.18
C SER A 64 2.66 3.66 -15.68
N GLY A 65 2.22 4.62 -16.48
CA GLY A 65 2.38 4.57 -17.93
C GLY A 65 1.35 3.72 -18.67
N GLY A 66 0.43 3.09 -17.94
CA GLY A 66 -0.63 2.23 -18.47
C GLY A 66 -0.25 0.75 -18.47
N ASN A 67 -1.25 -0.07 -18.29
CA ASN A 67 -1.16 -1.53 -18.34
C ASN A 67 -2.22 -2.06 -19.31
N ASP A 68 -1.81 -2.85 -20.28
CA ASP A 68 -2.75 -3.60 -21.11
C ASP A 68 -3.34 -4.76 -20.29
N SER A 69 -4.48 -4.51 -19.69
CA SER A 69 -5.15 -5.46 -18.82
C SER A 69 -5.53 -6.76 -19.54
N LEU A 70 -5.82 -6.68 -20.83
CA LEU A 70 -6.13 -7.85 -21.67
C LEU A 70 -4.89 -8.67 -22.05
N SER A 71 -3.68 -8.13 -21.86
CA SER A 71 -2.42 -8.88 -21.92
C SER A 71 -1.94 -9.35 -20.56
N THR A 72 -2.53 -8.83 -19.48
CA THR A 72 -2.21 -9.25 -18.09
C THR A 72 -3.12 -10.39 -17.62
N VAL A 73 -4.45 -10.19 -17.76
CA VAL A 73 -5.48 -11.20 -17.49
C VAL A 73 -6.25 -11.45 -18.78
N ILE A 74 -6.00 -12.56 -19.40
CA ILE A 74 -6.33 -12.85 -20.79
C ILE A 74 -7.60 -13.70 -20.87
N PRO A 75 -8.69 -13.19 -21.48
CA PRO A 75 -9.91 -13.97 -21.73
C PRO A 75 -9.74 -14.83 -23.00
N TYR A 76 -8.88 -15.84 -22.93
CA TYR A 76 -8.36 -16.56 -24.10
C TYR A 76 -9.39 -17.36 -24.89
N ASN A 77 -10.56 -17.66 -24.34
CA ASN A 77 -11.66 -18.30 -25.07
C ASN A 77 -12.79 -17.34 -25.49
N ASP A 78 -12.65 -16.04 -25.21
CA ASP A 78 -13.59 -15.05 -25.69
C ASP A 78 -13.39 -14.83 -27.19
N PRO A 79 -14.44 -15.00 -28.04
CA PRO A 79 -14.31 -14.90 -29.51
C PRO A 79 -13.91 -13.49 -29.97
N PHE A 80 -14.24 -12.46 -29.18
CA PHE A 80 -13.85 -11.08 -29.47
C PHE A 80 -12.39 -10.78 -29.12
N TYR A 81 -11.77 -11.51 -28.18
CA TYR A 81 -10.39 -11.26 -27.78
C TYR A 81 -9.43 -11.37 -28.97
N ALA A 82 -9.43 -12.50 -29.65
CA ALA A 82 -8.55 -12.70 -30.82
C ALA A 82 -8.97 -11.85 -32.03
N SER A 83 -10.27 -11.74 -32.32
CA SER A 83 -10.76 -11.00 -33.48
C SER A 83 -10.52 -9.50 -33.41
N ARG A 84 -10.55 -8.92 -32.19
CA ARG A 84 -10.27 -7.49 -31.96
C ARG A 84 -8.80 -7.17 -31.68
N ARG A 85 -7.97 -8.20 -31.55
CA ARG A 85 -6.52 -8.09 -31.27
C ARG A 85 -5.68 -9.01 -32.17
N PRO A 86 -5.83 -8.95 -33.50
CA PRO A 86 -5.29 -9.95 -34.41
C PRO A 86 -3.76 -10.09 -34.37
N THR A 87 -3.05 -9.02 -33.97
CA THR A 87 -1.58 -9.00 -33.94
C THR A 87 -0.98 -9.21 -32.54
N ILE A 88 -1.78 -9.04 -31.48
CA ILE A 88 -1.27 -9.04 -30.08
C ILE A 88 -2.01 -10.01 -29.17
N ALA A 89 -3.01 -10.71 -29.69
CA ALA A 89 -3.69 -11.75 -28.91
C ALA A 89 -2.73 -12.92 -28.65
N LEU A 90 -2.71 -13.38 -27.40
CA LEU A 90 -1.95 -14.56 -27.00
C LEU A 90 -2.81 -15.81 -27.17
N PRO A 91 -2.27 -16.90 -27.80
CA PRO A 91 -3.00 -18.15 -27.98
C PRO A 91 -3.24 -18.84 -26.62
N ALA A 92 -4.33 -19.58 -26.51
CA ALA A 92 -4.71 -20.35 -25.33
C ALA A 92 -3.60 -21.28 -24.81
N SER A 93 -2.77 -21.82 -25.74
CA SER A 93 -1.65 -22.70 -25.38
C SER A 93 -0.50 -22.01 -24.65
N SER A 94 -0.40 -20.68 -24.73
CA SER A 94 0.70 -19.92 -24.11
C SER A 94 0.32 -19.30 -22.76
N VAL A 95 -0.98 -19.19 -22.45
CA VAL A 95 -1.41 -18.51 -21.23
C VAL A 95 -1.32 -19.41 -19.98
N LEU A 96 -1.08 -18.81 -18.82
CA LEU A 96 -1.12 -19.50 -17.54
C LEU A 96 -2.57 -19.53 -17.04
N GLN A 97 -3.28 -20.61 -17.28
CA GLN A 97 -4.71 -20.75 -16.99
C GLN A 97 -5.01 -20.58 -15.49
N ILE A 98 -6.04 -19.80 -15.14
CA ILE A 98 -6.46 -19.49 -13.77
C ILE A 98 -7.93 -19.82 -13.48
N GLY A 99 -8.64 -20.42 -14.44
CA GLY A 99 -10.04 -20.80 -14.32
C GLY A 99 -10.98 -19.89 -15.08
N THR A 100 -12.23 -19.86 -14.67
CA THR A 100 -13.31 -19.09 -15.31
C THR A 100 -13.84 -17.98 -14.43
N ASP A 101 -14.27 -16.88 -15.04
CA ASP A 101 -14.96 -15.80 -14.33
C ASP A 101 -16.46 -16.13 -14.11
N SER A 102 -17.18 -15.19 -13.50
CA SER A 102 -18.63 -15.32 -13.24
C SER A 102 -19.50 -15.36 -14.51
N SER A 103 -18.94 -14.98 -15.64
CA SER A 103 -19.59 -15.00 -16.98
C SER A 103 -19.18 -16.24 -17.78
N ASN A 104 -18.54 -17.22 -17.16
CA ASN A 104 -18.02 -18.44 -17.77
C ASN A 104 -16.94 -18.19 -18.85
N VAL A 105 -16.25 -17.06 -18.79
CA VAL A 105 -15.09 -16.76 -19.64
C VAL A 105 -13.84 -17.36 -19.03
N GLN A 106 -13.11 -18.15 -19.81
CA GLN A 106 -11.85 -18.75 -19.37
C GLN A 106 -10.73 -17.71 -19.35
N LEU A 107 -10.02 -17.63 -18.23
CA LEU A 107 -9.01 -16.63 -17.97
C LEU A 107 -7.63 -17.25 -17.80
N GLY A 108 -6.62 -16.55 -18.28
CA GLY A 108 -5.23 -16.89 -18.04
C GLY A 108 -4.40 -15.65 -17.75
N LEU A 109 -3.31 -15.82 -17.01
CA LEU A 109 -2.29 -14.79 -16.85
C LEU A 109 -1.32 -14.82 -18.03
N HIS A 110 -0.68 -13.69 -18.29
CA HIS A 110 0.42 -13.59 -19.24
C HIS A 110 1.50 -14.64 -18.92
N PRO A 111 2.12 -15.31 -19.90
CA PRO A 111 3.07 -16.40 -19.65
C PRO A 111 4.30 -16.01 -18.82
N ARG A 112 4.66 -14.74 -18.77
CA ARG A 112 5.74 -14.23 -17.89
C ARG A 112 5.34 -14.00 -16.43
N LEU A 113 4.05 -14.12 -16.08
CA LEU A 113 3.54 -13.89 -14.73
C LEU A 113 3.52 -15.18 -13.89
N THR A 114 4.55 -16.00 -14.00
CA THR A 114 4.66 -17.29 -13.30
C THR A 114 4.61 -17.13 -11.78
N GLY A 115 5.23 -16.07 -11.24
CA GLY A 115 5.17 -15.75 -9.81
C GLY A 115 3.74 -15.43 -9.34
N LEU A 116 2.98 -14.64 -10.09
CA LEU A 116 1.56 -14.37 -9.78
C LEU A 116 0.71 -15.62 -9.93
N LYS A 117 1.01 -16.49 -10.90
CA LYS A 117 0.33 -17.78 -11.05
C LYS A 117 0.53 -18.65 -9.80
N SER A 118 1.75 -18.75 -9.30
CA SER A 118 2.05 -19.50 -8.08
C SER A 118 1.30 -18.95 -6.85
N ILE A 119 1.19 -17.62 -6.72
CA ILE A 119 0.42 -16.99 -5.64
C ILE A 119 -1.08 -17.27 -5.81
N PHE A 120 -1.57 -17.26 -7.05
CA PHE A 120 -2.95 -17.60 -7.37
C PHE A 120 -3.29 -19.05 -7.00
N ASP A 121 -2.44 -19.99 -7.39
CA ASP A 121 -2.61 -21.43 -7.09
C ASP A 121 -2.59 -21.71 -5.59
N ALA A 122 -1.78 -20.96 -4.85
CA ALA A 122 -1.76 -20.99 -3.38
C ALA A 122 -3.01 -20.33 -2.74
N GLY A 123 -3.98 -19.83 -3.52
CA GLY A 123 -5.20 -19.19 -3.02
C GLY A 123 -4.98 -17.81 -2.41
N ARG A 124 -3.84 -17.16 -2.66
CA ARG A 124 -3.44 -15.88 -2.07
C ARG A 124 -3.51 -14.68 -3.02
N LEU A 125 -4.02 -14.86 -4.23
CA LEU A 125 -4.22 -13.79 -5.21
C LEU A 125 -5.72 -13.69 -5.54
N ALA A 126 -6.27 -12.49 -5.39
CA ALA A 126 -7.59 -12.11 -5.90
C ALA A 126 -7.42 -11.22 -7.14
N ILE A 127 -8.20 -11.48 -8.17
CA ILE A 127 -8.22 -10.68 -9.40
C ILE A 127 -9.56 -9.99 -9.49
N ILE A 128 -9.56 -8.66 -9.51
CA ILE A 128 -10.75 -7.83 -9.62
C ILE A 128 -10.80 -7.27 -11.03
N GLN A 129 -11.80 -7.69 -11.78
CA GLN A 129 -12.01 -7.26 -13.16
C GLN A 129 -13.10 -6.20 -13.26
N ARG A 130 -13.19 -5.55 -14.43
CA ARG A 130 -14.26 -4.59 -14.77
C ARG A 130 -14.36 -3.43 -13.79
N THR A 131 -13.23 -3.02 -13.22
CA THR A 131 -13.14 -1.82 -12.39
C THR A 131 -13.05 -0.59 -13.26
N GLY A 132 -13.83 0.42 -12.92
CA GLY A 132 -13.87 1.68 -13.67
C GLY A 132 -14.83 2.68 -13.00
N TYR A 133 -15.11 3.76 -13.70
CA TYR A 133 -16.09 4.77 -13.27
C TYR A 133 -16.87 5.27 -14.50
N ALA A 134 -18.06 5.83 -14.26
CA ALA A 134 -18.89 6.35 -15.32
C ALA A 134 -18.22 7.54 -16.02
N ASN A 135 -18.40 7.67 -17.35
CA ASN A 135 -17.84 8.74 -18.17
C ASN A 135 -16.30 8.85 -18.03
N GLN A 136 -15.61 7.75 -18.21
CA GLN A 136 -14.17 7.67 -18.07
C GLN A 136 -13.44 8.72 -18.90
N SER A 137 -12.55 9.48 -18.24
CA SER A 137 -11.65 10.41 -18.91
C SER A 137 -10.62 9.65 -19.74
N ARG A 138 -10.34 10.16 -20.95
CA ARG A 138 -9.22 9.68 -21.78
C ARG A 138 -7.88 10.32 -21.41
N SER A 139 -7.89 11.34 -20.54
CA SER A 139 -6.66 11.94 -20.00
C SER A 139 -6.08 11.05 -18.92
N HIS A 140 -4.84 10.62 -19.07
CA HIS A 140 -4.10 9.87 -18.07
C HIS A 140 -3.96 10.66 -16.76
N PHE A 141 -3.75 11.98 -16.84
CA PHE A 141 -3.63 12.86 -15.67
C PHE A 141 -4.94 12.93 -14.89
N THR A 142 -6.04 13.23 -15.58
CA THR A 142 -7.38 13.25 -14.94
C THR A 142 -7.76 11.88 -14.38
N GLY A 143 -7.47 10.82 -15.13
CA GLY A 143 -7.72 9.45 -14.69
C GLY A 143 -6.94 9.13 -13.43
N PHE A 144 -5.65 9.48 -13.37
CA PHE A 144 -4.81 9.29 -12.17
C PHE A 144 -5.36 10.05 -10.96
N ASP A 145 -5.80 11.30 -11.14
CA ASP A 145 -6.37 12.09 -10.05
C ASP A 145 -7.69 11.50 -9.53
N ILE A 146 -8.56 11.04 -10.44
CA ILE A 146 -9.81 10.36 -10.06
C ILE A 146 -9.53 9.09 -9.27
N TRP A 147 -8.65 8.22 -9.75
CA TRP A 147 -8.23 7.01 -9.03
C TRP A 147 -7.50 7.36 -7.73
N GLY A 148 -6.65 8.39 -7.75
CA GLY A 148 -5.89 8.83 -6.59
C GLY A 148 -6.74 9.41 -5.47
N THR A 149 -7.83 10.09 -5.82
CA THR A 149 -8.79 10.63 -4.85
C THR A 149 -9.97 9.69 -4.59
N ALA A 150 -10.16 8.65 -5.40
CA ALA A 150 -11.37 7.83 -5.44
C ALA A 150 -12.64 8.71 -5.55
N SER A 151 -12.58 9.78 -6.33
CA SER A 151 -13.68 10.74 -6.50
C SER A 151 -13.67 11.32 -7.92
N VAL A 152 -14.79 11.20 -8.61
CA VAL A 152 -14.99 11.82 -9.94
C VAL A 152 -15.30 13.31 -9.84
N ASN A 153 -15.80 13.77 -8.68
CA ASN A 153 -16.29 15.14 -8.48
C ASN A 153 -15.30 16.03 -7.72
N ASN A 154 -14.28 15.45 -7.07
CA ASN A 154 -13.28 16.20 -6.30
C ASN A 154 -11.89 15.61 -6.49
N THR A 155 -11.29 15.90 -7.61
CA THR A 155 -9.93 15.44 -7.97
C THR A 155 -8.82 16.27 -7.32
N SER A 156 -9.13 17.45 -6.77
CA SER A 156 -8.18 18.30 -6.05
C SER A 156 -8.04 17.95 -4.56
N GLY A 157 -8.95 17.16 -4.00
CA GLY A 157 -8.95 16.78 -2.60
C GLY A 157 -7.78 15.88 -2.19
N ALA A 158 -7.73 15.53 -0.91
CA ALA A 158 -6.77 14.54 -0.39
C ALA A 158 -6.96 13.18 -1.06
N GLY A 159 -5.87 12.44 -1.22
CA GLY A 159 -5.88 11.08 -1.74
C GLY A 159 -6.66 10.12 -0.86
N TRP A 160 -7.07 8.97 -1.40
CA TRP A 160 -7.86 8.01 -0.64
C TRP A 160 -7.07 7.39 0.53
N LEU A 161 -5.77 7.14 0.35
CA LEU A 161 -4.86 6.72 1.42
C LEU A 161 -4.57 7.88 2.38
N GLY A 162 -4.40 9.10 1.84
CA GLY A 162 -4.20 10.31 2.65
C GLY A 162 -5.36 10.53 3.63
N ARG A 163 -6.61 10.38 3.17
CA ARG A 163 -7.76 10.45 4.05
C ARG A 163 -7.76 9.38 5.15
N TYR A 164 -7.29 8.17 4.83
CA TYR A 164 -7.10 7.13 5.83
C TYR A 164 -6.04 7.55 6.86
N LEU A 165 -4.89 8.05 6.42
CA LEU A 165 -3.83 8.50 7.32
C LEU A 165 -4.31 9.63 8.25
N ASP A 166 -5.15 10.52 7.74
CA ASP A 166 -5.74 11.62 8.52
C ASP A 166 -6.73 11.14 9.62
N THR A 167 -7.17 9.88 9.59
CA THR A 167 -8.02 9.30 10.65
C THR A 167 -7.23 8.68 11.80
N LEU A 168 -5.91 8.57 11.67
CA LEU A 168 -5.08 7.96 12.70
C LEU A 168 -4.97 8.87 13.93
N PRO A 169 -4.93 8.28 15.15
CA PRO A 169 -4.80 9.07 16.37
C PRO A 169 -3.44 9.78 16.44
N SER A 170 -3.47 11.05 16.84
CA SER A 170 -2.25 11.85 17.03
C SER A 170 -1.58 11.52 18.37
N PRO A 171 -0.21 11.55 18.45
CA PRO A 171 0.71 11.83 17.36
C PRO A 171 0.89 10.65 16.40
N VAL A 172 0.85 10.92 15.10
CA VAL A 172 1.07 9.90 14.07
C VAL A 172 2.57 9.68 13.88
N ASP A 173 3.00 8.42 13.81
CA ASP A 173 4.38 8.07 13.50
C ASP A 173 4.75 8.62 12.09
N PRO A 174 5.82 9.42 11.95
CA PRO A 174 6.25 9.96 10.65
C PRO A 174 6.53 8.89 9.59
N LEU A 175 6.86 7.66 9.99
CA LEU A 175 7.08 6.53 9.09
C LEU A 175 5.85 5.64 8.90
N ILE A 176 4.66 6.04 9.36
CA ILE A 176 3.44 5.22 9.21
C ILE A 176 3.15 4.89 7.75
N ALA A 177 3.51 5.78 6.84
CA ALA A 177 3.49 5.56 5.41
C ALA A 177 4.85 5.90 4.77
N TRP A 178 5.21 5.19 3.73
CA TRP A 178 6.47 5.38 2.99
C TRP A 178 6.19 5.42 1.50
N ASN A 179 6.59 6.51 0.87
CA ASN A 179 6.57 6.67 -0.58
C ASN A 179 7.98 6.44 -1.16
N THR A 180 8.11 5.55 -2.13
CA THR A 180 9.39 5.28 -2.81
C THR A 180 9.68 6.21 -3.99
N GLN A 181 8.78 7.14 -4.30
CA GLN A 181 8.97 8.15 -5.34
C GLN A 181 9.50 9.46 -4.73
N ARG A 182 10.06 10.33 -5.59
CA ARG A 182 10.56 11.65 -5.16
C ARG A 182 9.44 12.57 -4.69
N GLU A 183 8.27 12.47 -5.32
CA GLU A 183 7.10 13.27 -5.00
C GLU A 183 6.01 12.40 -4.38
N THR A 184 5.27 12.94 -3.43
CA THR A 184 4.14 12.23 -2.83
C THR A 184 3.01 12.12 -3.85
N PRO A 185 2.68 10.91 -4.31
CA PRO A 185 1.65 10.71 -5.31
C PRO A 185 0.27 11.03 -4.75
N LYS A 186 -0.65 11.40 -5.62
CA LYS A 186 -2.01 11.81 -5.26
C LYS A 186 -2.71 10.90 -4.23
N PRO A 187 -2.65 9.57 -4.35
CA PRO A 187 -3.29 8.68 -3.36
C PRO A 187 -2.82 8.88 -1.92
N LEU A 188 -1.55 9.26 -1.72
CA LEU A 188 -0.93 9.45 -0.40
C LEU A 188 -1.04 10.88 0.14
N GLN A 189 -1.51 11.84 -0.65
CA GLN A 189 -1.65 13.22 -0.18
C GLN A 189 -2.68 13.30 0.94
N ALA A 190 -2.22 13.52 2.15
CA ALA A 190 -3.00 13.73 3.36
C ALA A 190 -3.04 15.22 3.71
N ARG A 191 -3.97 15.63 4.60
CA ARG A 191 -4.08 17.02 5.09
C ARG A 191 -3.28 17.23 6.37
N LEU A 192 -3.23 16.20 7.22
CA LEU A 192 -2.65 16.29 8.57
C LEU A 192 -1.34 15.50 8.68
N VAL A 193 -1.16 14.47 7.86
CA VAL A 193 -0.02 13.54 7.96
C VAL A 193 0.93 13.76 6.80
N GLY A 194 2.19 14.08 7.09
CA GLY A 194 3.27 14.08 6.10
C GLY A 194 3.72 12.65 5.77
N VAL A 195 3.80 12.33 4.48
CA VAL A 195 4.33 11.04 4.03
C VAL A 195 5.73 11.25 3.46
N PRO A 196 6.78 10.69 4.08
CA PRO A 196 8.15 10.86 3.59
C PRO A 196 8.37 10.20 2.24
N ALA A 197 9.13 10.89 1.38
CA ALA A 197 9.61 10.38 0.11
C ALA A 197 11.02 9.80 0.32
N ILE A 198 11.12 8.47 0.38
CA ILE A 198 12.37 7.77 0.63
C ILE A 198 12.68 6.88 -0.56
N THR A 199 13.35 7.44 -1.56
CA THR A 199 13.70 6.74 -2.80
C THR A 199 14.81 5.70 -2.59
N SER A 200 15.69 5.96 -1.63
CA SER A 200 16.77 5.05 -1.24
C SER A 200 17.06 5.17 0.25
N PRO A 201 16.94 4.09 1.02
CA PRO A 201 17.31 4.11 2.44
C PRO A 201 18.76 4.49 2.69
N ALA A 202 19.67 4.14 1.79
CA ALA A 202 21.10 4.45 1.93
C ALA A 202 21.41 5.94 1.79
N SER A 203 20.60 6.68 1.02
CA SER A 203 20.77 8.14 0.85
C SER A 203 19.88 8.97 1.76
N TYR A 204 18.99 8.34 2.54
CA TYR A 204 18.12 9.02 3.49
C TYR A 204 18.89 9.24 4.80
N ALA A 205 19.71 10.29 4.82
CA ALA A 205 20.61 10.62 5.92
C ALA A 205 20.58 12.12 6.21
N PHE A 206 21.07 12.50 7.38
CA PHE A 206 21.32 13.91 7.69
C PHE A 206 22.39 14.43 6.74
N SER A 207 22.07 15.46 5.99
CA SER A 207 23.00 16.11 5.08
C SER A 207 23.71 17.23 5.80
N SER A 208 25.06 17.13 5.87
CA SER A 208 25.94 18.14 6.41
C SER A 208 27.03 18.43 5.39
N PRO A 209 27.49 19.68 5.26
CA PRO A 209 28.69 20.00 4.50
C PRO A 209 29.96 19.48 5.18
N ASN A 210 29.88 19.15 6.46
CA ASN A 210 30.98 18.65 7.27
C ASN A 210 30.87 17.14 7.49
N SER A 211 31.90 16.54 8.09
CA SER A 211 31.97 15.12 8.41
C SER A 211 32.38 14.88 9.87
N GLY A 212 32.23 13.65 10.34
CA GLY A 212 32.66 13.25 11.68
C GLY A 212 31.98 14.01 12.82
N THR A 213 32.76 14.55 13.73
CA THR A 213 32.28 15.21 14.95
C THR A 213 31.47 16.46 14.64
N GLU A 214 31.87 17.25 13.63
CA GLU A 214 31.16 18.47 13.24
C GLU A 214 29.76 18.18 12.72
N ALA A 215 29.61 17.20 11.83
CA ALA A 215 28.29 16.76 11.37
C ALA A 215 27.38 16.29 12.53
N THR A 216 27.98 15.66 13.53
CA THR A 216 27.24 15.23 14.74
C THR A 216 26.78 16.44 15.56
N TYR A 217 27.62 17.46 15.71
CA TYR A 217 27.23 18.70 16.36
C TYR A 217 26.12 19.44 15.61
N GLU A 218 26.23 19.52 14.28
CA GLU A 218 25.20 20.15 13.44
C GLU A 218 23.85 19.43 13.59
N ARG A 219 23.84 18.10 13.54
CA ARG A 219 22.62 17.31 13.76
C ARG A 219 22.04 17.58 15.16
N SER A 220 22.88 17.63 16.18
CA SER A 220 22.46 17.89 17.56
C SER A 220 21.93 19.32 17.73
N ALA A 221 22.56 20.31 17.08
CA ALA A 221 22.09 21.68 17.05
C ALA A 221 20.74 21.81 16.36
N GLN A 222 20.59 21.16 15.18
CA GLN A 222 19.33 21.13 14.44
C GLN A 222 18.20 20.49 15.27
N THR A 223 18.50 19.41 15.97
CA THR A 223 17.54 18.76 16.88
C THR A 223 17.09 19.72 17.99
N ARG A 224 18.01 20.46 18.60
CA ARG A 224 17.69 21.45 19.64
C ARG A 224 16.88 22.64 19.11
N ILE A 225 17.29 23.18 17.96
CA ILE A 225 16.57 24.31 17.34
C ILE A 225 15.14 23.88 16.99
N SER A 226 14.97 22.73 16.38
CA SER A 226 13.66 22.23 15.96
C SER A 226 12.77 21.77 17.12
N SER A 227 13.32 21.56 18.33
CA SER A 227 12.51 21.24 19.52
C SER A 227 11.70 22.42 20.04
N HIS A 228 12.03 23.64 19.61
CA HIS A 228 11.28 24.83 19.99
C HIS A 228 10.07 25.01 19.05
N LEU A 229 8.86 24.89 19.60
CA LEU A 229 7.59 25.02 18.86
C LEU A 229 6.85 26.29 19.33
N PRO A 230 7.19 27.47 18.80
CA PRO A 230 6.61 28.75 19.25
C PRO A 230 5.13 28.84 18.85
N VAL A 231 4.27 29.15 19.81
CA VAL A 231 2.80 29.27 19.62
C VAL A 231 2.46 30.52 18.81
N ASP A 232 3.24 31.58 18.96
CA ASP A 232 3.07 32.87 18.28
C ASP A 232 3.58 32.88 16.84
N ARG A 233 4.27 31.81 16.41
CA ARG A 233 4.88 31.68 15.06
C ARG A 233 4.53 30.34 14.43
N PRO A 234 3.29 30.17 13.94
CA PRO A 234 2.80 28.87 13.47
C PRO A 234 3.61 28.29 12.29
N HIS A 235 4.15 29.13 11.40
CA HIS A 235 5.00 28.67 10.31
C HIS A 235 6.33 28.14 10.82
N LEU A 236 6.94 28.78 11.79
CA LEU A 236 8.19 28.30 12.41
C LEU A 236 7.94 27.01 13.20
N ALA A 237 6.85 26.94 13.95
CA ALA A 237 6.44 25.72 14.64
C ALA A 237 6.23 24.55 13.66
N PHE A 238 5.61 24.81 12.50
CA PHE A 238 5.45 23.80 11.43
C PHE A 238 6.80 23.33 10.89
N VAL A 239 7.71 24.23 10.53
CA VAL A 239 9.05 23.87 10.04
C VAL A 239 9.81 23.06 11.09
N ASN A 240 9.80 23.48 12.33
CA ASN A 240 10.49 22.80 13.42
C ASN A 240 9.92 21.40 13.68
N SER A 241 8.60 21.26 13.72
CA SER A 241 7.95 19.94 13.90
C SER A 241 8.24 18.99 12.74
N THR A 242 8.25 19.50 11.49
CA THR A 242 8.61 18.72 10.31
C THR A 242 10.07 18.27 10.37
N THR A 243 10.97 19.16 10.78
CA THR A 243 12.40 18.85 10.98
C THR A 243 12.59 17.77 12.03
N GLN A 244 11.94 17.89 13.19
CA GLN A 244 11.99 16.84 14.22
C GLN A 244 11.50 15.50 13.70
N SER A 245 10.37 15.50 12.99
CA SER A 245 9.81 14.30 12.38
C SER A 245 10.83 13.65 11.43
N ALA A 246 11.46 14.44 10.56
CA ALA A 246 12.50 13.96 9.65
C ALA A 246 13.70 13.37 10.40
N LEU A 247 14.27 14.11 11.36
CA LEU A 247 15.41 13.65 12.15
C LEU A 247 15.12 12.36 12.93
N GLY A 248 13.92 12.24 13.50
CA GLY A 248 13.49 11.06 14.23
C GLY A 248 13.33 9.80 13.38
N THR A 249 13.26 9.94 12.05
CA THR A 249 13.12 8.81 11.13
C THR A 249 14.45 8.28 10.60
N LEU A 250 15.52 9.09 10.64
CA LEU A 250 16.79 8.78 9.99
C LEU A 250 17.42 7.47 10.49
N ASP A 251 17.50 7.28 11.79
CA ASP A 251 18.16 6.10 12.36
C ASP A 251 17.36 4.81 12.07
N ARG A 252 16.04 4.89 12.05
CA ARG A 252 15.15 3.77 11.69
C ARG A 252 15.33 3.39 10.22
N VAL A 253 15.34 4.38 9.31
CA VAL A 253 15.55 4.15 7.89
C VAL A 253 16.96 3.64 7.58
N ALA A 254 17.99 4.11 8.32
CA ALA A 254 19.36 3.62 8.18
C ALA A 254 19.45 2.10 8.43
N THR A 255 18.64 1.53 9.31
CA THR A 255 18.63 0.07 9.51
C THR A 255 18.19 -0.69 8.27
N VAL A 256 17.35 -0.08 7.44
CA VAL A 256 16.86 -0.68 6.19
C VAL A 256 17.98 -0.78 5.15
N ALA A 257 18.90 0.20 5.11
CA ALA A 257 20.04 0.17 4.20
C ALA A 257 20.94 -1.05 4.43
N ALA A 258 20.98 -1.57 5.64
CA ALA A 258 21.75 -2.77 5.99
C ALA A 258 21.02 -4.09 5.65
N TYR A 259 19.81 -4.06 5.16
CA TYR A 259 19.05 -5.25 4.79
C TYR A 259 19.71 -6.00 3.62
N ARG A 260 19.85 -7.31 3.78
CA ARG A 260 20.35 -8.21 2.74
C ARG A 260 19.27 -9.24 2.44
N PRO A 261 18.61 -9.17 1.25
CA PRO A 261 17.56 -10.08 0.87
C PRO A 261 18.11 -11.49 0.59
N ALA A 262 17.30 -12.50 0.89
CA ALA A 262 17.62 -13.89 0.52
C ALA A 262 17.44 -14.17 -0.99
N VAL A 263 16.74 -13.28 -1.71
CA VAL A 263 16.50 -13.37 -3.15
C VAL A 263 17.04 -12.13 -3.85
N THR A 264 17.47 -12.30 -5.10
CA THR A 264 17.97 -11.16 -5.89
C THR A 264 16.79 -10.34 -6.42
N TYR A 265 16.80 -9.04 -6.17
CA TYR A 265 15.89 -8.08 -6.78
C TYR A 265 16.49 -7.52 -8.08
N PRO A 266 15.67 -7.14 -9.06
CA PRO A 266 16.15 -6.41 -10.22
C PRO A 266 16.87 -5.12 -9.83
N THR A 267 17.92 -4.76 -10.57
CA THR A 267 18.76 -3.57 -10.29
C THR A 267 18.15 -2.25 -10.76
N ASN A 268 16.99 -2.30 -11.46
CA ASN A 268 16.25 -1.09 -11.85
C ASN A 268 15.58 -0.43 -10.63
N GLY A 269 15.12 0.80 -10.79
CA GLY A 269 14.51 1.59 -9.70
C GLY A 269 13.31 0.90 -9.05
N PHE A 270 12.49 0.18 -9.84
CA PHE A 270 11.36 -0.57 -9.30
C PHE A 270 11.78 -1.75 -8.42
N GLY A 271 12.75 -2.53 -8.86
CA GLY A 271 13.31 -3.64 -8.08
C GLY A 271 13.96 -3.16 -6.78
N GLN A 272 14.71 -2.05 -6.83
CA GLN A 272 15.32 -1.43 -5.66
C GLN A 272 14.26 -0.89 -4.68
N ALA A 273 13.17 -0.31 -5.19
CA ALA A 273 12.06 0.13 -4.36
C ALA A 273 11.39 -1.05 -3.63
N LEU A 274 11.14 -2.15 -4.32
CA LEU A 274 10.61 -3.37 -3.70
C LEU A 274 11.56 -3.96 -2.65
N GLN A 275 12.87 -3.94 -2.92
CA GLN A 275 13.88 -4.38 -1.95
C GLN A 275 13.87 -3.49 -0.70
N ALA A 276 13.75 -2.17 -0.87
CA ALA A 276 13.65 -1.23 0.25
C ALA A 276 12.41 -1.48 1.10
N VAL A 277 11.25 -1.70 0.45
CA VAL A 277 10.00 -2.07 1.15
C VAL A 277 10.16 -3.38 1.93
N ALA A 278 10.73 -4.43 1.31
CA ALA A 278 11.00 -5.69 1.97
C ALA A 278 11.93 -5.52 3.18
N GLY A 279 12.96 -4.68 3.05
CA GLY A 279 13.86 -4.32 4.13
C GLY A 279 13.15 -3.60 5.27
N ALA A 280 12.30 -2.63 4.96
CA ALA A 280 11.52 -1.89 5.95
C ALA A 280 10.55 -2.81 6.73
N MET A 281 9.90 -3.74 6.04
CA MET A 281 9.04 -4.75 6.67
C MET A 281 9.86 -5.71 7.54
N ASN A 282 11.01 -6.18 7.07
CA ASN A 282 11.90 -7.08 7.81
C ASN A 282 12.45 -6.41 9.09
N LYS A 283 12.83 -5.13 9.00
CA LYS A 283 13.34 -4.34 10.13
C LYS A 283 12.25 -3.80 11.05
N GLN A 284 10.99 -4.00 10.70
CA GLN A 284 9.81 -3.60 11.50
C GLN A 284 9.87 -2.12 11.93
N ILE A 285 10.25 -1.24 11.00
CA ILE A 285 10.43 0.19 11.29
C ILE A 285 9.12 0.96 11.59
N GLY A 286 7.99 0.28 11.71
CA GLY A 286 6.68 0.87 12.06
C GLY A 286 5.81 1.25 10.88
N THR A 287 6.32 1.20 9.63
CA THR A 287 5.55 1.55 8.44
C THR A 287 4.44 0.55 8.18
N LYS A 288 3.24 1.06 7.91
CA LYS A 288 2.03 0.27 7.62
C LYS A 288 1.60 0.37 6.16
N VAL A 289 1.89 1.48 5.51
CA VAL A 289 1.50 1.73 4.12
C VAL A 289 2.73 2.05 3.29
N PHE A 290 2.92 1.30 2.20
CA PHE A 290 4.00 1.52 1.24
C PHE A 290 3.43 1.80 -0.14
N TRP A 291 4.02 2.77 -0.81
CA TRP A 291 3.73 3.06 -2.21
C TRP A 291 4.96 2.79 -3.07
N VAL A 292 4.81 1.93 -4.06
CA VAL A 292 5.82 1.62 -5.08
C VAL A 292 5.21 1.87 -6.45
N GLN A 293 5.97 2.46 -7.34
CA GLN A 293 5.51 2.82 -8.69
C GLN A 293 6.57 2.40 -9.72
N THR A 294 6.13 1.92 -10.88
CA THR A 294 6.99 1.58 -12.03
C THR A 294 7.36 2.80 -12.83
#